data_95186a16c043ac6ebdc0843224256aea
#
_entry.id   95186a16c043ac6ebdc0843224256aea
#
_cell.length_a   1.000
_cell.length_b   1.000
_cell.length_c   1.000
_cell.angle_alpha   90.00
_cell.angle_beta   90.00
_cell.angle_gamma   90.00
#
_symmetry.space_group_name_H-M   'P 1'
#
loop_
_entity.id
_entity.type
_entity.pdbx_description
1 polymer ?
#
loop_
_entity_poly.entity_id
_entity_poly.type
_entity_poly.pdbx_seq_one_letter_code
_entity_poly.pdbx_strand_id
1 'polypeptide(L)'
;TGKPLADRYNEPRGFFKLTSQISSKINMSLSVERDNYSRTNRGASSTVLPEATESETGPEWVVNFNLTDILSPQTFFDVKGAFFNGQYTLEPQTGHDVSGHFYDNDEVPGDGSGNKLHDSWGAWSAHPRTRYQANASLTHYAENFLEGNHEFKFGVEFEHSIVHDLMHYTGANHWYYEDYWGYWGYPNIGNYLATQYAGYDVTTKFVRLEAFAQDSWQVGKRLNVNLGLRFSQNWGSVQDRPGTPWNTHRIAPRIGFTFDLLGDKTTILKAHYGQFTEAMYSYFLDRLNNNFSDKIKYYWVPTEGAGLPGEWIEYQDTAHGIWNLAPGIKQPYLSQFTVGIERELFKDTSFSVTYINRAWKNPVGAIDNAATWELTQVYNSALDRYFSIYELTSGDTHDFVITNLAQGENGVPVPVYRKYWGWEFLFNKRFSNRWQVLASYVYSRAYGTLDNAGSDDIGYGASSSTNWVFDPNFFISGFNADGTPILGPGNCTYNPTHMIKIQGTYVMPFDIHFNAYFHAISGDSWTTRVRSARLAQGRVTFNVEETGKYHYPFDTQLDLRLEKVFNLARKYQLGIILDVFNVFNTSTITSWGTRIGYDYFPGETPSTDGHDLYGITLPRRARVGLRLMF
;
A
#
# COMPACT_ATOMS: atom_id res chain seq x y z
N THR A 1 17.75 -27.04 20.23
CA THR A 1 16.29 -27.25 19.99
C THR A 1 15.47 -26.52 21.04
N GLY A 2 15.44 -25.18 20.96
CA GLY A 2 14.62 -24.34 21.83
C GLY A 2 13.14 -24.38 21.41
N LYS A 3 12.24 -24.07 22.36
CA LYS A 3 10.84 -23.79 22.01
C LYS A 3 10.82 -22.59 21.07
N PRO A 4 9.95 -22.57 20.02
CA PRO A 4 9.80 -21.40 19.16
C PRO A 4 9.50 -20.16 20.02
N LEU A 5 10.20 -19.08 19.76
CA LEU A 5 9.94 -17.81 20.42
C LEU A 5 8.59 -17.29 19.92
N ALA A 6 7.69 -16.96 20.84
CA ALA A 6 6.38 -16.47 20.46
C ALA A 6 6.44 -14.96 20.19
N ASP A 7 6.09 -14.56 18.98
CA ASP A 7 5.75 -13.19 18.66
C ASP A 7 4.41 -12.84 19.36
N ARG A 8 4.44 -11.90 20.29
CA ARG A 8 3.30 -11.57 21.13
C ARG A 8 2.84 -10.15 20.87
N TYR A 9 1.56 -10.00 20.58
CA TYR A 9 0.90 -8.75 20.35
C TYR A 9 -0.16 -8.46 21.41
N ASN A 10 -0.15 -7.27 21.99
CA ASN A 10 -1.12 -6.80 22.97
C ASN A 10 -1.57 -5.38 22.60
N GLU A 11 -2.89 -5.13 22.55
CA GLU A 11 -3.45 -3.86 22.07
C GLU A 11 -4.66 -3.45 22.94
N PRO A 12 -4.42 -2.88 24.13
CA PRO A 12 -5.49 -2.29 24.91
C PRO A 12 -6.02 -1.01 24.22
N ARG A 13 -7.35 -0.95 24.04
CA ARG A 13 -8.06 0.17 23.44
C ARG A 13 -9.06 0.78 24.43
N GLY A 14 -9.11 2.10 24.45
CA GLY A 14 -10.11 2.86 25.16
C GLY A 14 -10.87 3.79 24.21
N PHE A 15 -12.18 3.78 24.26
CA PHE A 15 -13.03 4.66 23.45
C PHE A 15 -14.06 5.36 24.32
N PHE A 16 -14.16 6.68 24.13
CA PHE A 16 -15.19 7.51 24.74
C PHE A 16 -15.90 8.34 23.68
N LYS A 17 -17.23 8.42 23.78
CA LYS A 17 -18.02 9.30 22.91
C LYS A 17 -19.09 10.02 23.72
N LEU A 18 -19.12 11.35 23.56
CA LEU A 18 -20.17 12.22 24.06
C LEU A 18 -20.97 12.75 22.87
N THR A 19 -22.28 12.66 22.92
CA THR A 19 -23.17 13.31 21.97
C THR A 19 -24.17 14.14 22.77
N SER A 20 -24.33 15.40 22.42
CA SER A 20 -25.19 16.33 23.12
C SER A 20 -25.98 17.18 22.11
N GLN A 21 -27.25 17.31 22.37
CA GLN A 21 -28.09 18.34 21.76
C GLN A 21 -28.12 19.55 22.71
N ILE A 22 -27.27 20.54 22.43
CA ILE A 22 -27.12 21.74 23.27
C ILE A 22 -28.39 22.59 23.22
N SER A 23 -29.03 22.65 22.05
CA SER A 23 -30.30 23.32 21.82
C SER A 23 -31.08 22.61 20.72
N SER A 24 -32.30 23.03 20.43
CA SER A 24 -33.07 22.51 19.29
C SER A 24 -32.39 22.71 17.93
N LYS A 25 -31.38 23.55 17.86
CA LYS A 25 -30.62 23.89 16.64
C LYS A 25 -29.18 23.36 16.65
N ILE A 26 -28.58 23.14 17.81
CA ILE A 26 -27.15 22.83 17.93
C ILE A 26 -26.95 21.42 18.44
N ASN A 27 -26.33 20.60 17.60
CA ASN A 27 -25.89 19.25 17.93
C ASN A 27 -24.36 19.21 17.98
N MET A 28 -23.82 18.53 18.96
CA MET A 28 -22.36 18.38 19.15
C MET A 28 -22.02 16.92 19.44
N SER A 29 -20.91 16.47 18.92
CA SER A 29 -20.30 15.22 19.36
C SER A 29 -18.79 15.36 19.54
N LEU A 30 -18.26 14.69 20.55
CA LEU A 30 -16.85 14.53 20.84
C LEU A 30 -16.56 13.04 20.99
N SER A 31 -15.54 12.55 20.31
CA SER A 31 -15.01 11.22 20.56
C SER A 31 -13.52 11.25 20.82
N VAL A 32 -13.08 10.42 21.73
CA VAL A 32 -11.67 10.22 22.08
C VAL A 32 -11.39 8.74 22.03
N GLU A 33 -10.37 8.35 21.31
CA GLU A 33 -9.85 7.00 21.23
C GLU A 33 -8.39 6.98 21.68
N ARG A 34 -8.03 5.98 22.46
CA ARG A 34 -6.67 5.71 22.88
C ARG A 34 -6.35 4.26 22.59
N ASP A 35 -5.37 4.06 21.70
CA ASP A 35 -4.75 2.76 21.46
C ASP A 35 -3.35 2.76 22.06
N ASN A 36 -2.93 1.60 22.52
CA ASN A 36 -1.57 1.42 23.02
C ASN A 36 -1.13 -0.01 22.76
N TYR A 37 -0.72 -0.28 21.53
CA TYR A 37 -0.24 -1.61 21.22
C TYR A 37 1.23 -1.78 21.60
N SER A 38 1.56 -3.02 21.92
CA SER A 38 2.93 -3.48 22.13
C SER A 38 3.11 -4.86 21.51
N ARG A 39 4.26 -5.10 20.95
CA ARG A 39 4.64 -6.36 20.34
C ARG A 39 6.04 -6.73 20.82
N THR A 40 6.21 -7.97 21.29
CA THR A 40 7.48 -8.49 21.74
C THR A 40 7.92 -9.63 20.82
N ASN A 41 9.21 -9.77 20.61
CA ASN A 41 9.82 -10.75 19.72
C ASN A 41 9.35 -10.60 18.27
N ARG A 42 9.14 -9.36 17.82
CA ARG A 42 8.85 -9.04 16.42
C ARG A 42 10.02 -9.53 15.55
N GLY A 43 9.68 -10.14 14.42
CA GLY A 43 10.68 -10.73 13.53
C GLY A 43 11.09 -12.16 13.90
N ALA A 44 10.62 -12.72 15.03
CA ALA A 44 10.93 -14.08 15.41
C ALA A 44 10.59 -15.09 14.29
N SER A 45 11.60 -15.83 13.86
CA SER A 45 11.48 -16.83 12.79
C SER A 45 12.51 -17.94 12.96
N SER A 46 12.57 -18.89 12.05
CA SER A 46 13.63 -19.90 12.01
C SER A 46 15.01 -19.32 11.69
N THR A 47 15.04 -18.11 11.11
CA THR A 47 16.24 -17.41 10.65
C THR A 47 16.63 -16.20 11.50
N VAL A 48 15.87 -15.89 12.54
CA VAL A 48 16.13 -14.79 13.48
C VAL A 48 16.24 -15.36 14.88
N LEU A 49 17.42 -15.22 15.49
CA LEU A 49 17.62 -15.70 16.85
C LEU A 49 16.88 -14.82 17.87
N PRO A 50 16.58 -15.35 19.08
CA PRO A 50 15.81 -14.62 20.08
C PRO A 50 16.38 -13.24 20.43
N GLU A 51 17.69 -13.13 20.58
CA GLU A 51 18.39 -11.89 20.88
C GLU A 51 18.33 -10.86 19.75
N ALA A 52 18.20 -11.34 18.51
CA ALA A 52 18.11 -10.51 17.33
C ALA A 52 16.69 -10.09 16.96
N THR A 53 15.70 -10.32 17.84
CA THR A 53 14.34 -9.82 17.64
C THR A 53 14.18 -8.38 18.12
N GLU A 54 13.06 -7.76 17.75
CA GLU A 54 12.68 -6.41 18.17
C GLU A 54 11.49 -6.41 19.12
N SER A 55 11.36 -5.35 19.89
CA SER A 55 10.10 -4.91 20.44
C SER A 55 9.51 -3.77 19.62
N GLU A 56 8.19 -3.73 19.52
CA GLU A 56 7.45 -2.66 18.84
C GLU A 56 6.44 -2.07 19.80
N THR A 57 6.36 -0.74 19.88
CA THR A 57 5.36 -0.02 20.67
C THR A 57 4.70 1.06 19.84
N GLY A 58 3.39 1.24 20.01
CA GLY A 58 2.63 2.22 19.23
C GLY A 58 1.50 2.86 20.04
N PRO A 59 1.79 3.88 20.87
CA PRO A 59 0.76 4.68 21.49
C PRO A 59 0.09 5.61 20.46
N GLU A 60 -1.25 5.64 20.48
CA GLU A 60 -2.03 6.46 19.54
C GLU A 60 -3.20 7.16 20.24
N TRP A 61 -3.43 8.42 19.87
CA TRP A 61 -4.59 9.22 20.24
C TRP A 61 -5.33 9.70 19.01
N VAL A 62 -6.65 9.50 19.01
CA VAL A 62 -7.56 10.08 18.01
C VAL A 62 -8.64 10.87 18.73
N VAL A 63 -8.76 12.15 18.43
CA VAL A 63 -9.82 13.01 18.96
C VAL A 63 -10.62 13.57 17.79
N ASN A 64 -11.93 13.42 17.80
CA ASN A 64 -12.82 14.01 16.81
C ASN A 64 -13.89 14.86 17.48
N PHE A 65 -14.10 16.04 16.92
CA PHE A 65 -15.16 16.97 17.30
C PHE A 65 -16.03 17.27 16.09
N ASN A 66 -17.35 17.27 16.30
CA ASN A 66 -18.31 17.72 15.28
C ASN A 66 -19.35 18.62 15.94
N LEU A 67 -19.70 19.69 15.27
CA LEU A 67 -20.78 20.59 15.62
C LEU A 67 -21.60 20.89 14.38
N THR A 68 -22.91 20.72 14.48
CA THR A 68 -23.88 21.13 13.46
C THR A 68 -24.81 22.16 14.07
N ASP A 69 -24.93 23.33 13.42
CA ASP A 69 -25.87 24.40 13.78
C ASP A 69 -26.91 24.58 12.66
N ILE A 70 -28.18 24.49 13.04
CA ILE A 70 -29.32 24.71 12.16
C ILE A 70 -29.68 26.20 12.19
N LEU A 71 -29.07 26.97 11.28
CA LEU A 71 -29.26 28.42 11.21
C LEU A 71 -30.70 28.78 10.80
N SER A 72 -31.26 27.99 9.86
CA SER A 72 -32.65 28.07 9.45
C SER A 72 -33.13 26.69 8.97
N PRO A 73 -34.46 26.48 8.68
CA PRO A 73 -34.91 25.22 8.11
C PRO A 73 -34.21 24.82 6.79
N GLN A 74 -33.63 25.79 6.08
CA GLN A 74 -32.95 25.59 4.81
C GLN A 74 -31.42 25.69 4.91
N THR A 75 -30.85 26.11 6.07
CA THR A 75 -29.42 26.42 6.14
C THR A 75 -28.79 25.76 7.34
N PHE A 76 -27.71 25.01 7.08
CA PHE A 76 -26.95 24.28 8.08
C PHE A 76 -25.48 24.71 8.02
N PHE A 77 -24.88 24.84 9.19
CA PHE A 77 -23.45 25.09 9.32
C PHE A 77 -22.81 23.95 10.10
N ASP A 78 -21.79 23.34 9.52
CA ASP A 78 -21.06 22.24 10.13
C ASP A 78 -19.61 22.65 10.37
N VAL A 79 -19.11 22.35 11.57
CA VAL A 79 -17.69 22.45 11.93
C VAL A 79 -17.21 21.10 12.43
N LYS A 80 -16.08 20.65 11.90
CA LYS A 80 -15.42 19.42 12.32
C LYS A 80 -13.98 19.72 12.65
N GLY A 81 -13.49 19.13 13.74
CA GLY A 81 -12.09 19.13 14.12
C GLY A 81 -11.61 17.71 14.36
N ALA A 82 -10.38 17.41 14.00
CA ALA A 82 -9.74 16.16 14.34
C ALA A 82 -8.28 16.38 14.75
N PHE A 83 -7.87 15.60 15.71
CA PHE A 83 -6.49 15.51 16.16
C PHE A 83 -6.09 14.04 16.16
N PHE A 84 -4.93 13.78 15.58
CA PHE A 84 -4.26 12.49 15.62
C PHE A 84 -2.84 12.69 16.15
N ASN A 85 -2.43 11.85 17.08
CA ASN A 85 -1.05 11.73 17.51
C ASN A 85 -0.76 10.25 17.73
N GLY A 86 0.17 9.71 16.96
CA GLY A 86 0.56 8.32 17.04
C GLY A 86 2.03 8.16 16.69
N GLN A 87 2.59 7.06 17.15
CA GLN A 87 3.96 6.66 16.78
C GLN A 87 4.06 5.14 16.77
N TYR A 88 5.06 4.63 16.09
CA TYR A 88 5.59 3.32 16.38
C TYR A 88 7.10 3.42 16.54
N THR A 89 7.60 2.62 17.47
CA THR A 89 9.03 2.55 17.79
C THR A 89 9.45 1.10 17.71
N LEU A 90 10.54 0.84 17.02
CA LEU A 90 11.16 -0.46 16.88
C LEU A 90 12.49 -0.45 17.64
N GLU A 91 12.59 -1.32 18.63
CA GLU A 91 13.76 -1.38 19.52
C GLU A 91 14.33 -2.81 19.52
N PRO A 92 15.62 -3.00 19.19
CA PRO A 92 16.28 -4.29 19.36
C PRO A 92 16.22 -4.77 20.81
N GLN A 93 16.03 -6.07 21.02
CA GLN A 93 16.01 -6.65 22.38
C GLN A 93 17.33 -6.44 23.13
N THR A 94 18.43 -6.29 22.39
CA THR A 94 19.78 -6.06 22.93
C THR A 94 20.10 -4.59 23.21
N GLY A 95 19.15 -3.67 22.95
CA GLY A 95 19.41 -2.22 23.03
C GLY A 95 20.28 -1.71 21.88
N HIS A 96 20.89 -0.54 22.06
CA HIS A 96 21.57 0.17 20.97
C HIS A 96 23.07 -0.07 20.88
N ASP A 97 23.66 -0.75 21.85
CA ASP A 97 25.12 -0.93 21.94
C ASP A 97 25.66 -2.13 21.16
N VAL A 98 24.77 -2.99 20.65
CA VAL A 98 25.12 -4.22 19.95
C VAL A 98 24.82 -4.09 18.47
N SER A 99 25.82 -4.29 17.62
CA SER A 99 25.64 -4.33 16.16
C SER A 99 24.83 -5.54 15.71
N GLY A 100 24.06 -5.38 14.63
CA GLY A 100 23.41 -6.50 13.98
C GLY A 100 24.42 -7.36 13.21
N HIS A 101 24.18 -8.66 13.19
CA HIS A 101 25.04 -9.60 12.50
C HIS A 101 24.20 -10.66 11.76
N PHE A 102 24.30 -10.65 10.45
CA PHE A 102 23.66 -11.62 9.59
C PHE A 102 24.67 -12.68 9.19
N TYR A 103 24.34 -13.93 9.45
CA TYR A 103 25.18 -15.07 9.14
C TYR A 103 24.54 -15.87 8.00
N ASP A 104 25.18 -15.88 6.84
CA ASP A 104 24.78 -16.70 5.70
C ASP A 104 25.54 -18.03 5.73
N ASN A 105 24.88 -19.05 6.21
CA ASN A 105 25.46 -20.39 6.39
C ASN A 105 24.90 -21.41 5.40
N ASP A 106 24.29 -20.95 4.30
CA ASP A 106 23.70 -21.84 3.29
C ASP A 106 24.72 -22.76 2.59
N GLU A 107 25.98 -22.65 2.96
CA GLU A 107 27.08 -23.31 2.25
C GLU A 107 27.66 -24.51 2.94
N VAL A 108 27.19 -24.89 4.12
CA VAL A 108 27.50 -26.22 4.64
C VAL A 108 26.42 -27.18 4.13
N PRO A 109 26.68 -27.92 3.03
CA PRO A 109 25.66 -28.79 2.47
C PRO A 109 25.18 -29.79 3.53
N GLY A 110 23.90 -29.66 3.91
CA GLY A 110 23.21 -30.65 4.72
C GLY A 110 23.12 -30.38 6.22
N ASP A 111 23.59 -29.25 6.75
CA ASP A 111 23.45 -28.96 8.18
C ASP A 111 22.10 -28.29 8.55
N GLY A 112 21.33 -27.78 7.56
CA GLY A 112 20.03 -27.15 7.77
C GLY A 112 20.10 -25.89 8.62
N SER A 113 21.27 -25.27 8.78
CA SER A 113 21.46 -24.11 9.64
C SER A 113 20.90 -22.82 9.05
N GLY A 114 20.86 -22.69 7.71
CA GLY A 114 20.26 -21.56 6.99
C GLY A 114 20.73 -20.18 7.45
N ASN A 115 20.36 -19.18 6.71
CA ASN A 115 20.66 -17.78 7.00
C ASN A 115 20.12 -17.37 8.38
N LYS A 116 20.95 -16.79 9.24
CA LYS A 116 20.56 -16.39 10.60
C LYS A 116 20.96 -14.96 10.91
N LEU A 117 20.00 -14.19 11.39
CA LEU A 117 20.25 -12.93 12.07
C LEU A 117 20.49 -13.22 13.55
N HIS A 118 21.64 -12.81 14.09
CA HIS A 118 22.02 -12.99 15.48
C HIS A 118 22.65 -11.72 16.07
N ASP A 119 23.04 -11.76 17.34
CA ASP A 119 23.55 -10.67 18.16
C ASP A 119 22.52 -9.57 18.40
N SER A 120 22.03 -8.90 17.37
CA SER A 120 21.01 -7.85 17.43
C SER A 120 20.24 -7.77 16.10
N TRP A 121 19.06 -7.17 16.12
CA TRP A 121 18.38 -6.73 14.88
C TRP A 121 19.22 -5.73 14.07
N GLY A 122 20.08 -4.99 14.75
CA GLY A 122 21.06 -4.11 14.14
C GLY A 122 20.57 -2.71 13.78
N ALA A 123 19.30 -2.42 14.04
CA ALA A 123 18.75 -1.09 13.80
C ALA A 123 17.64 -0.77 14.81
N TRP A 124 17.45 0.50 15.12
CA TRP A 124 16.29 1.00 15.83
C TRP A 124 15.66 2.15 15.08
N SER A 125 14.35 2.34 15.23
CA SER A 125 13.63 3.41 14.54
C SER A 125 12.44 3.90 15.34
N ALA A 126 12.07 5.16 15.13
CA ALA A 126 10.86 5.76 15.68
C ALA A 126 10.18 6.66 14.64
N HIS A 127 8.85 6.61 14.59
CA HIS A 127 8.06 7.31 13.58
C HIS A 127 6.89 8.06 14.22
N PRO A 128 7.14 9.12 15.01
CA PRO A 128 6.08 9.98 15.55
C PRO A 128 5.35 10.74 14.43
N ARG A 129 4.02 10.77 14.53
CA ARG A 129 3.15 11.46 13.57
C ARG A 129 2.07 12.24 14.29
N THR A 130 1.92 13.51 13.93
CA THR A 130 0.86 14.36 14.48
C THR A 130 0.08 14.99 13.33
N ARG A 131 -1.26 15.00 13.44
CA ARG A 131 -2.12 15.65 12.45
C ARG A 131 -3.21 16.45 13.13
N TYR A 132 -3.38 17.66 12.66
CA TYR A 132 -4.48 18.56 12.99
C TYR A 132 -5.34 18.76 11.76
N GLN A 133 -6.66 18.63 11.91
CA GLN A 133 -7.61 18.88 10.82
C GLN A 133 -8.76 19.74 11.31
N ALA A 134 -9.20 20.66 10.47
CA ALA A 134 -10.37 21.49 10.69
C ALA A 134 -11.16 21.63 9.39
N ASN A 135 -12.47 21.43 9.45
CA ASN A 135 -13.38 21.60 8.33
C ASN A 135 -14.54 22.51 8.75
N ALA A 136 -14.92 23.41 7.87
CA ALA A 136 -16.14 24.18 8.03
C ALA A 136 -16.94 24.15 6.72
N SER A 137 -18.25 23.93 6.79
CA SER A 137 -19.10 23.94 5.61
C SER A 137 -20.48 24.52 5.89
N LEU A 138 -21.01 25.24 4.89
CA LEU A 138 -22.35 25.79 4.86
C LEU A 138 -23.15 25.06 3.77
N THR A 139 -24.30 24.53 4.15
CA THR A 139 -25.27 23.93 3.22
C THR A 139 -26.53 24.76 3.20
N HIS A 140 -27.03 25.10 2.01
CA HIS A 140 -28.25 25.87 1.82
C HIS A 140 -29.14 25.22 0.77
N TYR A 141 -30.39 24.96 1.14
CA TYR A 141 -31.44 24.46 0.24
C TYR A 141 -32.24 25.63 -0.33
N ALA A 142 -32.25 25.74 -1.66
CA ALA A 142 -33.05 26.74 -2.38
C ALA A 142 -34.13 26.03 -3.20
N GLU A 143 -35.37 26.24 -2.82
CA GLU A 143 -36.52 25.69 -3.53
C GLU A 143 -36.99 26.63 -4.65
N ASN A 144 -37.40 26.04 -5.77
CA ASN A 144 -37.93 26.77 -6.95
C ASN A 144 -36.97 27.86 -7.46
N PHE A 145 -35.68 27.62 -7.39
CA PHE A 145 -34.63 28.51 -7.91
C PHE A 145 -34.15 27.97 -9.25
N LEU A 146 -34.00 28.81 -10.30
CA LEU A 146 -33.54 28.44 -11.64
C LEU A 146 -34.15 27.11 -12.15
N GLU A 147 -35.50 27.05 -12.17
CA GLU A 147 -36.29 25.90 -12.66
C GLU A 147 -36.03 24.56 -11.91
N GLY A 148 -35.63 24.63 -10.66
CA GLY A 148 -35.39 23.43 -9.86
C GLY A 148 -35.23 23.68 -8.38
N ASN A 149 -34.85 22.64 -7.67
CA ASN A 149 -34.41 22.72 -6.28
C ASN A 149 -32.90 22.51 -6.24
N HIS A 150 -32.23 23.31 -5.43
CA HIS A 150 -30.78 23.28 -5.30
C HIS A 150 -30.35 22.98 -3.87
N GLU A 151 -29.31 22.21 -3.73
CA GLU A 151 -28.56 22.07 -2.50
C GLU A 151 -27.13 22.60 -2.74
N PHE A 152 -26.94 23.86 -2.37
CA PHE A 152 -25.62 24.48 -2.43
C PHE A 152 -24.81 24.11 -1.19
N LYS A 153 -23.55 23.67 -1.38
CA LYS A 153 -22.64 23.43 -0.29
C LYS A 153 -21.27 24.04 -0.58
N PHE A 154 -20.82 24.88 0.35
CA PHE A 154 -19.50 25.52 0.31
C PHE A 154 -18.71 25.10 1.53
N GLY A 155 -17.42 24.93 1.39
CA GLY A 155 -16.62 24.61 2.56
C GLY A 155 -15.14 24.86 2.35
N VAL A 156 -14.46 24.87 3.48
CA VAL A 156 -13.00 24.97 3.59
C VAL A 156 -12.49 23.84 4.47
N GLU A 157 -11.32 23.33 4.14
CA GLU A 157 -10.64 22.27 4.89
C GLU A 157 -9.19 22.68 5.10
N PHE A 158 -8.72 22.48 6.30
CA PHE A 158 -7.33 22.70 6.70
C PHE A 158 -6.75 21.42 7.31
N GLU A 159 -5.54 21.08 6.91
CA GLU A 159 -4.77 19.99 7.51
C GLU A 159 -3.33 20.45 7.74
N HIS A 160 -2.81 20.12 8.91
CA HIS A 160 -1.39 20.26 9.23
C HIS A 160 -0.89 18.91 9.76
N SER A 161 0.04 18.30 9.06
CA SER A 161 0.67 17.05 9.42
C SER A 161 2.14 17.26 9.69
N ILE A 162 2.63 16.66 10.76
CA ILE A 162 4.03 16.63 11.17
C ILE A 162 4.44 15.18 11.22
N VAL A 163 5.45 14.82 10.45
CA VAL A 163 6.03 13.47 10.38
C VAL A 163 7.48 13.58 10.80
N HIS A 164 7.84 12.83 11.81
CA HIS A 164 9.22 12.69 12.23
C HIS A 164 9.63 11.24 11.98
N ASP A 165 10.67 11.06 11.20
CA ASP A 165 11.22 9.74 10.87
C ASP A 165 12.68 9.70 11.32
N LEU A 166 13.01 8.75 12.15
CA LEU A 166 14.38 8.49 12.57
C LEU A 166 14.69 6.99 12.51
N MET A 167 15.91 6.66 12.11
CA MET A 167 16.43 5.30 12.07
C MET A 167 17.94 5.34 12.15
N HIS A 168 18.52 4.45 12.98
CA HIS A 168 19.96 4.32 13.17
C HIS A 168 20.36 2.84 13.20
N TYR A 169 21.53 2.51 12.69
CA TYR A 169 22.15 1.23 13.00
C TYR A 169 22.70 1.27 14.42
N THR A 170 22.62 0.12 15.09
CA THR A 170 23.11 -0.06 16.46
C THR A 170 24.59 -0.44 16.49
N GLY A 171 25.14 -0.54 17.69
CA GLY A 171 26.55 -0.85 17.91
C GLY A 171 27.50 0.33 17.77
N ALA A 172 28.71 0.13 18.16
CA ALA A 172 29.77 1.14 18.05
C ALA A 172 29.99 1.51 16.58
N ASN A 173 30.00 2.80 16.28
CA ASN A 173 30.19 3.32 14.92
C ASN A 173 29.12 2.94 13.90
N HIS A 174 27.94 2.45 14.33
CA HIS A 174 26.79 2.14 13.46
C HIS A 174 27.09 1.10 12.36
N TRP A 175 27.76 0.03 12.73
CA TRP A 175 28.10 -1.05 11.83
C TRP A 175 27.05 -2.16 11.88
N TYR A 176 26.71 -2.71 10.70
CA TYR A 176 25.96 -3.94 10.49
C TYR A 176 26.83 -4.93 9.74
N TYR A 177 27.01 -6.13 10.28
CA TYR A 177 27.92 -7.15 9.73
C TYR A 177 27.14 -8.22 8.97
N GLU A 178 27.75 -8.70 7.89
CA GLU A 178 27.21 -9.77 7.05
C GLU A 178 28.35 -10.76 6.74
N ASP A 179 28.20 -11.99 7.17
CA ASP A 179 29.16 -13.06 6.90
C ASP A 179 28.61 -13.98 5.82
N TYR A 180 29.30 -14.07 4.71
CA TYR A 180 28.97 -14.97 3.62
C TYR A 180 30.09 -15.98 3.42
N TRP A 181 29.77 -17.25 3.28
CA TRP A 181 30.75 -18.30 2.99
C TRP A 181 31.00 -18.38 1.47
N GLY A 182 32.29 -18.44 1.05
CA GLY A 182 32.65 -18.70 -0.36
C GLY A 182 32.50 -17.57 -1.36
N TYR A 183 32.22 -16.35 -0.93
CA TYR A 183 32.05 -15.19 -1.79
C TYR A 183 33.38 -14.65 -2.33
N TRP A 184 33.43 -14.08 -3.53
CA TRP A 184 34.60 -13.41 -4.14
C TRP A 184 35.75 -14.29 -4.64
N GLY A 185 35.50 -15.57 -4.95
CA GLY A 185 36.50 -16.43 -5.57
C GLY A 185 37.57 -16.98 -4.61
N TYR A 186 37.34 -16.89 -3.32
CA TYR A 186 38.14 -17.50 -2.29
C TYR A 186 37.35 -18.66 -1.65
N PRO A 187 37.47 -19.90 -2.16
CA PRO A 187 36.57 -21.01 -1.80
C PRO A 187 36.70 -21.55 -0.38
N ASN A 188 37.62 -21.04 0.43
CA ASN A 188 37.89 -21.55 1.78
C ASN A 188 38.02 -20.43 2.84
N ILE A 189 37.60 -19.21 2.53
CA ILE A 189 37.70 -18.07 3.44
C ILE A 189 36.33 -17.44 3.56
N GLY A 190 35.81 -17.26 4.77
CA GLY A 190 34.59 -16.51 5.02
C GLY A 190 34.75 -15.09 4.48
N ASN A 191 33.77 -14.64 3.73
CA ASN A 191 33.68 -13.25 3.25
C ASN A 191 32.92 -12.45 4.24
N TYR A 192 33.58 -11.53 4.88
CA TYR A 192 32.95 -10.62 5.82
C TYR A 192 32.68 -9.31 5.10
N LEU A 193 31.40 -8.92 5.09
CA LEU A 193 30.95 -7.62 4.64
C LEU A 193 30.52 -6.82 5.86
N ALA A 194 30.62 -5.51 5.77
CA ALA A 194 30.03 -4.62 6.75
C ALA A 194 29.44 -3.39 6.06
N THR A 195 28.35 -2.90 6.62
CA THR A 195 27.75 -1.63 6.21
C THR A 195 27.76 -0.67 7.39
N GLN A 196 28.40 0.47 7.21
CA GLN A 196 28.31 1.57 8.16
C GLN A 196 27.20 2.52 7.76
N TYR A 197 26.29 2.83 8.68
CA TYR A 197 25.18 3.74 8.44
C TYR A 197 24.75 4.42 9.72
N ALA A 198 25.11 5.70 9.88
CA ALA A 198 24.70 6.48 11.05
C ALA A 198 23.18 6.76 11.08
N GLY A 199 22.51 6.64 9.95
CA GLY A 199 21.05 6.74 9.90
C GLY A 199 20.56 8.13 9.49
N TYR A 200 19.35 8.45 9.93
CA TYR A 200 18.71 9.73 9.69
C TYR A 200 17.80 10.13 10.85
N ASP A 201 17.59 11.42 10.98
CA ASP A 201 16.68 12.07 11.93
C ASP A 201 16.06 13.27 11.21
N VAL A 202 14.82 13.12 10.71
CA VAL A 202 14.19 14.06 9.80
C VAL A 202 12.79 14.40 10.22
N THR A 203 12.46 15.70 10.29
CA THR A 203 11.09 16.17 10.48
C THR A 203 10.58 16.86 9.22
N THR A 204 9.46 16.34 8.70
CA THR A 204 8.74 16.88 7.55
C THR A 204 7.37 17.39 7.98
N LYS A 205 6.98 18.55 7.46
CA LYS A 205 5.68 19.18 7.74
C LYS A 205 4.91 19.39 6.45
N PHE A 206 3.62 19.06 6.50
CA PHE A 206 2.68 19.30 5.41
C PHE A 206 1.57 20.21 5.87
N VAL A 207 1.19 21.16 5.03
CA VAL A 207 -0.01 21.97 5.19
C VAL A 207 -0.85 21.82 3.94
N ARG A 208 -2.12 21.50 4.10
CA ARG A 208 -3.08 21.44 3.01
C ARG A 208 -4.24 22.37 3.34
N LEU A 209 -4.53 23.27 2.40
CA LEU A 209 -5.70 24.12 2.43
C LEU A 209 -6.56 23.79 1.22
N GLU A 210 -7.83 23.51 1.47
CA GLU A 210 -8.77 23.21 0.40
C GLU A 210 -10.03 24.05 0.55
N ALA A 211 -10.62 24.44 -0.58
CA ALA A 211 -11.91 25.06 -0.64
C ALA A 211 -12.76 24.38 -1.70
N PHE A 212 -14.06 24.25 -1.46
CA PHE A 212 -14.95 23.65 -2.42
C PHE A 212 -16.29 24.37 -2.49
N ALA A 213 -16.90 24.29 -3.68
CA ALA A 213 -18.26 24.68 -3.95
C ALA A 213 -18.93 23.56 -4.74
N GLN A 214 -20.13 23.20 -4.34
CA GLN A 214 -20.94 22.19 -5.04
C GLN A 214 -22.40 22.54 -5.04
N ASP A 215 -23.11 22.08 -6.05
CA ASP A 215 -24.55 22.17 -6.20
C ASP A 215 -25.11 20.80 -6.58
N SER A 216 -26.14 20.38 -5.88
CA SER A 216 -27.01 19.26 -6.28
C SER A 216 -28.32 19.84 -6.78
N TRP A 217 -28.44 19.95 -8.08
CA TRP A 217 -29.56 20.59 -8.78
C TRP A 217 -30.57 19.56 -9.27
N GLN A 218 -31.74 19.58 -8.69
CA GLN A 218 -32.89 18.79 -9.14
C GLN A 218 -33.65 19.53 -10.23
N VAL A 219 -33.37 19.17 -11.49
CA VAL A 219 -34.05 19.75 -12.67
C VAL A 219 -35.35 19.01 -12.93
N GLY A 220 -36.47 19.66 -12.60
CA GLY A 220 -37.77 19.02 -12.71
C GLY A 220 -37.90 17.75 -11.87
N LYS A 221 -38.57 16.71 -12.43
CA LYS A 221 -38.87 15.47 -11.69
C LYS A 221 -37.93 14.30 -11.98
N ARG A 222 -37.13 14.43 -13.05
CA ARG A 222 -36.42 13.28 -13.64
C ARG A 222 -34.90 13.39 -13.63
N LEU A 223 -34.37 14.60 -13.57
CA LEU A 223 -32.93 14.86 -13.68
C LEU A 223 -32.40 15.47 -12.38
N ASN A 224 -31.33 14.88 -11.85
CA ASN A 224 -30.51 15.50 -10.84
C ASN A 224 -29.09 15.68 -11.42
N VAL A 225 -28.54 16.89 -11.33
CA VAL A 225 -27.21 17.27 -11.78
C VAL A 225 -26.37 17.66 -10.58
N ASN A 226 -25.21 17.05 -10.41
CA ASN A 226 -24.24 17.38 -9.37
C ASN A 226 -23.06 18.11 -10.02
N LEU A 227 -22.81 19.33 -9.62
CA LEU A 227 -21.71 20.16 -10.08
C LEU A 227 -20.81 20.50 -8.90
N GLY A 228 -19.52 20.41 -9.06
CA GLY A 228 -18.57 20.74 -8.00
C GLY A 228 -17.22 21.15 -8.52
N LEU A 229 -16.59 22.04 -7.78
CA LEU A 229 -15.19 22.42 -7.94
C LEU A 229 -14.52 22.33 -6.58
N ARG A 230 -13.32 21.79 -6.56
CA ARG A 230 -12.44 21.78 -5.39
C ARG A 230 -11.11 22.40 -5.75
N PHE A 231 -10.69 23.37 -5.00
CA PHE A 231 -9.35 23.92 -5.02
C PHE A 231 -8.54 23.28 -3.91
N SER A 232 -7.35 22.85 -4.20
CA SER A 232 -6.39 22.30 -3.23
C SER A 232 -5.06 23.03 -3.36
N GLN A 233 -4.51 23.48 -2.25
CA GLN A 233 -3.17 24.05 -2.12
C GLN A 233 -2.39 23.21 -1.11
N ASN A 234 -1.20 22.76 -1.49
CA ASN A 234 -0.36 21.90 -0.67
C ASN A 234 1.02 22.53 -0.49
N TRP A 235 1.49 22.60 0.75
CA TRP A 235 2.84 23.04 1.09
C TRP A 235 3.55 21.93 1.87
N GLY A 236 4.83 21.74 1.57
CA GLY A 236 5.69 20.84 2.31
C GLY A 236 6.98 21.55 2.69
N SER A 237 7.42 21.36 3.91
CA SER A 237 8.70 21.86 4.42
C SER A 237 9.44 20.73 5.13
N VAL A 238 10.75 20.84 5.14
CA VAL A 238 11.66 19.85 5.71
C VAL A 238 12.58 20.58 6.68
N GLN A 239 12.91 19.91 7.79
CA GLN A 239 13.89 20.40 8.74
C GLN A 239 15.20 20.73 8.01
N ASP A 240 15.90 21.74 8.48
CA ASP A 240 17.22 22.21 8.00
C ASP A 240 17.27 22.61 6.52
N ARG A 241 16.12 22.69 5.85
CA ARG A 241 16.02 23.25 4.50
C ARG A 241 15.10 24.46 4.50
N PRO A 242 15.59 25.67 4.20
CA PRO A 242 14.80 26.89 4.25
C PRO A 242 13.68 26.89 3.20
N GLY A 243 12.54 27.49 3.56
CA GLY A 243 11.39 27.67 2.67
C GLY A 243 10.41 26.51 2.66
N THR A 244 9.59 26.50 1.63
CA THR A 244 8.60 25.46 1.35
C THR A 244 8.93 24.80 0.01
N PRO A 245 9.86 23.84 -0.02
CA PRO A 245 10.32 23.24 -1.26
C PRO A 245 9.18 22.62 -2.08
N TRP A 246 8.17 22.06 -1.42
CA TRP A 246 6.96 21.60 -2.08
C TRP A 246 5.86 22.67 -2.01
N ASN A 247 5.38 23.12 -3.16
CA ASN A 247 4.28 24.06 -3.27
C ASN A 247 3.49 23.77 -4.55
N THR A 248 2.36 23.11 -4.39
CA THR A 248 1.52 22.70 -5.51
C THR A 248 0.07 23.06 -5.29
N HIS A 249 -0.63 23.33 -6.37
CA HIS A 249 -2.06 23.61 -6.31
C HIS A 249 -2.80 22.91 -7.45
N ARG A 250 -4.11 22.75 -7.25
CA ARG A 250 -4.97 22.16 -8.27
C ARG A 250 -6.43 22.58 -8.10
N ILE A 251 -7.11 22.77 -9.25
CA ILE A 251 -8.56 22.83 -9.33
C ILE A 251 -9.04 21.48 -9.87
N ALA A 252 -9.93 20.82 -9.13
CA ALA A 252 -10.45 19.51 -9.42
C ALA A 252 -11.96 19.57 -9.68
N PRO A 253 -12.42 19.50 -10.95
CA PRO A 253 -13.84 19.47 -11.28
C PRO A 253 -14.46 18.12 -10.94
N ARG A 254 -15.75 18.16 -10.58
CA ARG A 254 -16.60 16.99 -10.35
C ARG A 254 -17.96 17.28 -10.95
N ILE A 255 -18.40 16.45 -11.89
CA ILE A 255 -19.66 16.59 -12.59
C ILE A 255 -20.34 15.24 -12.61
N GLY A 256 -21.61 15.20 -12.29
CA GLY A 256 -22.41 14.00 -12.38
C GLY A 256 -23.86 14.28 -12.64
N PHE A 257 -24.56 13.28 -13.11
CA PHE A 257 -26.02 13.33 -13.22
C PHE A 257 -26.66 11.99 -12.93
N THR A 258 -27.89 12.05 -12.51
CA THR A 258 -28.80 10.93 -12.34
C THR A 258 -30.09 11.25 -13.09
N PHE A 259 -30.49 10.36 -14.02
CA PHE A 259 -31.64 10.58 -14.89
C PHE A 259 -32.60 9.40 -14.82
N ASP A 260 -33.86 9.71 -14.49
CA ASP A 260 -34.97 8.75 -14.55
C ASP A 260 -35.45 8.58 -16.00
N LEU A 261 -34.99 7.50 -16.64
CA LEU A 261 -35.23 7.24 -18.06
C LEU A 261 -36.70 7.08 -18.41
N LEU A 262 -37.46 6.39 -17.57
CA LEU A 262 -38.88 6.08 -17.83
C LEU A 262 -39.83 7.06 -17.16
N GLY A 263 -39.36 7.84 -16.18
CA GLY A 263 -40.16 8.77 -15.42
C GLY A 263 -40.96 8.16 -14.28
N ASP A 264 -40.77 6.88 -14.03
CA ASP A 264 -41.42 6.10 -12.97
C ASP A 264 -40.47 5.70 -11.84
N LYS A 265 -39.21 6.17 -11.90
CA LYS A 265 -38.08 5.88 -10.97
C LYS A 265 -37.64 4.42 -10.96
N THR A 266 -38.07 3.61 -11.91
CA THR A 266 -37.65 2.19 -12.00
C THR A 266 -36.37 2.01 -12.78
N THR A 267 -36.00 2.93 -13.67
CA THR A 267 -34.80 2.84 -14.50
C THR A 267 -34.02 4.15 -14.44
N ILE A 268 -32.85 4.08 -13.80
CA ILE A 268 -32.02 5.24 -13.50
C ILE A 268 -30.69 5.12 -14.26
N LEU A 269 -30.40 6.12 -15.08
CA LEU A 269 -29.07 6.32 -15.68
C LEU A 269 -28.25 7.23 -14.78
N LYS A 270 -26.99 6.85 -14.54
CA LYS A 270 -26.04 7.62 -13.72
C LYS A 270 -24.75 7.80 -14.50
N ALA A 271 -24.19 9.01 -14.46
CA ALA A 271 -22.83 9.23 -14.94
C ALA A 271 -22.10 10.22 -14.03
N HIS A 272 -20.82 10.04 -13.89
CA HIS A 272 -19.98 10.90 -13.08
C HIS A 272 -18.58 10.99 -13.68
N TYR A 273 -18.03 12.19 -13.72
CA TYR A 273 -16.64 12.48 -13.96
C TYR A 273 -16.08 13.29 -12.78
N GLY A 274 -14.92 12.92 -12.30
CA GLY A 274 -14.28 13.66 -11.21
C GLY A 274 -12.76 13.54 -11.22
N GLN A 275 -12.14 14.59 -10.71
CA GLN A 275 -10.71 14.60 -10.41
C GLN A 275 -10.52 14.64 -8.89
N PHE A 276 -9.56 13.86 -8.41
CA PHE A 276 -9.27 13.69 -6.99
C PHE A 276 -7.79 13.94 -6.77
N THR A 277 -7.47 14.94 -5.99
CA THR A 277 -6.09 15.29 -5.62
C THR A 277 -5.50 14.20 -4.75
N GLU A 278 -4.31 13.75 -5.08
CA GLU A 278 -3.56 12.77 -4.29
C GLU A 278 -2.74 13.49 -3.20
N ALA A 279 -2.64 12.87 -2.02
CA ALA A 279 -1.79 13.40 -0.96
C ALA A 279 -0.30 13.19 -1.30
N MET A 280 0.56 14.08 -0.78
CA MET A 280 2.00 13.85 -0.81
C MET A 280 2.43 12.83 0.22
N TYR A 281 3.46 12.06 -0.14
CA TYR A 281 4.16 11.17 0.78
C TYR A 281 5.35 11.89 1.43
N SER A 282 5.49 11.76 2.75
CA SER A 282 6.63 12.32 3.50
C SER A 282 7.97 11.85 2.94
N TYR A 283 8.04 10.59 2.54
CA TYR A 283 9.23 9.94 2.00
C TYR A 283 9.99 10.75 0.94
N PHE A 284 9.31 11.41 0.00
CA PHE A 284 9.97 12.24 -1.00
C PHE A 284 10.55 13.51 -0.39
N LEU A 285 9.85 14.11 0.57
CA LEU A 285 10.32 15.33 1.19
C LEU A 285 11.44 15.06 2.21
N ASP A 286 11.38 13.95 2.91
CA ASP A 286 12.43 13.53 3.85
C ASP A 286 13.79 13.49 3.16
N ARG A 287 13.84 13.01 1.91
CA ARG A 287 15.06 12.94 1.09
C ARG A 287 15.63 14.29 0.68
N LEU A 288 14.88 15.39 0.84
CA LEU A 288 15.39 16.74 0.64
C LEU A 288 16.18 17.27 1.86
N ASN A 289 16.25 16.51 2.94
CA ASN A 289 17.00 16.86 4.14
C ASN A 289 18.45 16.37 4.04
N ASN A 290 19.37 17.17 4.56
CA ASN A 290 20.80 16.82 4.57
C ASN A 290 21.19 15.89 5.75
N ASN A 291 20.24 15.52 6.62
CA ASN A 291 20.49 14.69 7.80
C ASN A 291 20.43 13.17 7.51
N PHE A 292 20.39 12.78 6.27
CA PHE A 292 20.63 11.39 5.87
C PHE A 292 22.13 11.14 5.77
N SER A 293 22.59 10.11 6.45
CA SER A 293 23.98 9.67 6.36
C SER A 293 24.21 8.83 5.10
N ASP A 294 25.44 8.82 4.66
CA ASP A 294 25.88 7.90 3.60
C ASP A 294 25.92 6.47 4.14
N LYS A 295 25.70 5.50 3.26
CA LYS A 295 25.93 4.07 3.53
C LYS A 295 27.23 3.67 2.91
N ILE A 296 28.20 3.34 3.74
CA ILE A 296 29.53 2.91 3.32
C ILE A 296 29.63 1.40 3.50
N LYS A 297 30.02 0.70 2.45
CA LYS A 297 30.16 -0.76 2.45
C LYS A 297 31.63 -1.15 2.39
N TYR A 298 31.98 -2.11 3.22
CA TYR A 298 33.31 -2.61 3.39
C TYR A 298 33.35 -4.13 3.19
N TYR A 299 34.48 -4.63 2.71
CA TYR A 299 34.82 -6.04 2.75
C TYR A 299 36.10 -6.25 3.55
N TRP A 300 36.19 -7.39 4.21
CA TRP A 300 37.38 -7.76 4.99
C TRP A 300 38.41 -8.42 4.11
N VAL A 301 39.65 -7.95 4.16
CA VAL A 301 40.79 -8.56 3.49
C VAL A 301 41.78 -9.07 4.52
N PRO A 302 41.98 -10.40 4.65
CA PRO A 302 43.03 -10.95 5.52
C PRO A 302 44.40 -10.65 4.94
N THR A 303 45.33 -10.18 5.76
CA THR A 303 46.69 -9.82 5.34
C THR A 303 47.60 -11.01 5.16
N GLU A 304 47.32 -12.15 5.83
CA GLU A 304 48.19 -13.36 5.80
C GLU A 304 47.41 -14.70 5.80
N GLY A 305 46.18 -14.76 5.27
CA GLY A 305 45.38 -15.98 5.20
C GLY A 305 44.16 -16.02 6.13
N ALA A 306 43.34 -17.07 6.00
CA ALA A 306 42.08 -17.17 6.71
C ALA A 306 42.23 -17.12 8.24
N GLY A 307 41.45 -16.23 8.88
CA GLY A 307 41.39 -16.11 10.35
C GLY A 307 42.51 -15.30 10.98
N LEU A 308 43.35 -14.64 10.19
CA LEU A 308 44.43 -13.78 10.64
C LEU A 308 44.08 -12.29 10.58
N PRO A 309 44.89 -11.41 11.16
CA PRO A 309 44.70 -9.98 11.09
C PRO A 309 44.47 -9.50 9.66
N GLY A 310 43.52 -8.63 9.47
CA GLY A 310 43.16 -8.05 8.17
C GLY A 310 42.64 -6.65 8.34
N GLU A 311 42.16 -6.07 7.26
CA GLU A 311 41.62 -4.72 7.24
C GLU A 311 40.29 -4.67 6.51
N TRP A 312 39.43 -3.75 6.93
CA TRP A 312 38.20 -3.41 6.22
C TRP A 312 38.53 -2.47 5.07
N ILE A 313 38.22 -2.88 3.84
CA ILE A 313 38.43 -2.07 2.65
C ILE A 313 37.07 -1.59 2.17
N GLU A 314 36.93 -0.29 2.05
CA GLU A 314 35.74 0.33 1.43
C GLU A 314 35.67 -0.04 -0.06
N TYR A 315 34.51 -0.51 -0.50
CA TYR A 315 34.28 -0.85 -1.91
C TYR A 315 33.08 -0.17 -2.53
N GLN A 316 32.20 0.41 -1.73
CA GLN A 316 31.05 1.14 -2.19
C GLN A 316 30.67 2.20 -1.15
N ASP A 317 30.74 3.43 -1.57
CA ASP A 317 30.07 4.55 -0.89
C ASP A 317 28.75 4.81 -1.61
N THR A 318 27.65 4.61 -0.91
CA THR A 318 26.37 5.06 -1.39
C THR A 318 26.11 6.41 -0.78
N ALA A 319 26.76 7.42 -1.34
CA ALA A 319 26.55 8.80 -0.96
C ALA A 319 25.04 9.09 -1.00
N HIS A 320 24.53 9.60 0.10
CA HIS A 320 23.21 10.16 0.13
C HIS A 320 23.27 11.52 -0.59
N GLY A 321 23.32 11.54 -1.90
CA GLY A 321 23.36 12.78 -2.66
C GLY A 321 22.25 13.75 -2.22
N ILE A 322 22.51 15.04 -2.25
CA ILE A 322 21.51 16.05 -1.95
C ILE A 322 20.41 15.96 -3.00
N TRP A 323 19.23 15.52 -2.55
CA TRP A 323 18.09 15.44 -3.44
C TRP A 323 17.52 16.82 -3.71
N ASN A 324 17.17 17.07 -4.96
CA ASN A 324 16.55 18.29 -5.42
C ASN A 324 15.09 18.05 -5.81
N LEU A 325 14.31 19.12 -5.81
CA LEU A 325 12.94 19.12 -6.31
C LEU A 325 12.93 19.84 -7.66
N ALA A 326 12.37 19.19 -8.67
CA ALA A 326 12.23 19.80 -10.00
C ALA A 326 11.37 21.06 -9.92
N PRO A 327 11.76 22.16 -10.59
CA PRO A 327 10.95 23.36 -10.69
C PRO A 327 9.64 23.04 -11.43
N GLY A 328 8.53 23.59 -10.92
CA GLY A 328 7.22 23.43 -11.57
C GLY A 328 6.57 22.04 -11.42
N ILE A 329 6.98 21.27 -10.42
CA ILE A 329 6.34 20.00 -10.10
C ILE A 329 4.82 20.18 -9.94
N LYS A 330 4.04 19.26 -10.51
CA LYS A 330 2.58 19.32 -10.55
C LYS A 330 1.98 18.35 -9.54
N GLN A 331 0.87 18.75 -8.93
CA GLN A 331 0.12 17.90 -8.01
C GLN A 331 -0.38 16.63 -8.70
N PRO A 332 -0.07 15.43 -8.18
CA PRO A 332 -0.64 14.17 -8.66
C PRO A 332 -2.15 14.13 -8.42
N TYR A 333 -2.88 13.44 -9.29
CA TYR A 333 -4.32 13.28 -9.15
C TYR A 333 -4.85 12.05 -9.88
N LEU A 334 -5.96 11.55 -9.40
CA LEU A 334 -6.76 10.53 -10.04
C LEU A 334 -7.86 11.20 -10.89
N SER A 335 -7.98 10.81 -12.16
CA SER A 335 -9.13 11.13 -13.01
C SER A 335 -10.02 9.90 -13.10
N GLN A 336 -11.31 10.05 -12.78
CA GLN A 336 -12.27 8.95 -12.80
C GLN A 336 -13.51 9.33 -13.61
N PHE A 337 -13.94 8.39 -14.44
CA PHE A 337 -15.22 8.42 -15.14
C PHE A 337 -16.01 7.17 -14.77
N THR A 338 -17.30 7.34 -14.49
CA THR A 338 -18.24 6.24 -14.29
C THR A 338 -19.52 6.48 -15.05
N VAL A 339 -20.09 5.42 -15.63
CA VAL A 339 -21.44 5.45 -16.22
C VAL A 339 -22.13 4.13 -15.91
N GLY A 340 -23.39 4.20 -15.54
CA GLY A 340 -24.15 3.01 -15.18
C GLY A 340 -25.64 3.18 -15.32
N ILE A 341 -26.32 2.06 -15.43
CA ILE A 341 -27.77 1.96 -15.42
C ILE A 341 -28.21 1.05 -14.29
N GLU A 342 -29.20 1.47 -13.55
CA GLU A 342 -29.85 0.68 -12.50
C GLU A 342 -31.32 0.52 -12.82
N ARG A 343 -31.86 -0.69 -12.70
CA ARG A 343 -33.26 -0.98 -12.92
C ARG A 343 -33.85 -1.76 -11.75
N GLU A 344 -34.99 -1.29 -11.27
CA GLU A 344 -35.87 -2.10 -10.42
C GLU A 344 -36.55 -3.16 -11.29
N LEU A 345 -36.25 -4.44 -11.06
CA LEU A 345 -36.82 -5.56 -11.81
C LEU A 345 -38.20 -5.94 -11.30
N PHE A 346 -38.33 -5.96 -10.00
CA PHE A 346 -39.58 -6.17 -9.27
C PHE A 346 -39.43 -5.59 -7.85
N LYS A 347 -40.48 -5.54 -7.09
CA LYS A 347 -40.50 -4.91 -5.75
C LYS A 347 -39.30 -5.39 -4.90
N ASP A 348 -38.59 -4.45 -4.31
CA ASP A 348 -37.41 -4.64 -3.46
C ASP A 348 -36.20 -5.27 -4.18
N THR A 349 -36.17 -5.30 -5.52
CA THR A 349 -35.13 -5.96 -6.29
C THR A 349 -34.62 -5.06 -7.40
N SER A 350 -33.31 -4.78 -7.40
CA SER A 350 -32.65 -4.02 -8.44
C SER A 350 -31.48 -4.77 -9.07
N PHE A 351 -31.20 -4.42 -10.31
CA PHE A 351 -30.00 -4.82 -11.02
C PHE A 351 -29.33 -3.60 -11.61
N SER A 352 -28.01 -3.51 -11.48
CA SER A 352 -27.25 -2.42 -12.08
C SER A 352 -26.03 -2.94 -12.84
N VAL A 353 -25.64 -2.16 -13.84
CA VAL A 353 -24.40 -2.33 -14.60
C VAL A 353 -23.69 -0.98 -14.59
N THR A 354 -22.43 -0.98 -14.16
CA THR A 354 -21.61 0.23 -14.08
C THR A 354 -20.28 0.00 -14.75
N TYR A 355 -19.90 0.89 -15.65
CA TYR A 355 -18.54 0.99 -16.20
C TYR A 355 -17.74 2.01 -15.41
N ILE A 356 -16.51 1.67 -15.06
CA ILE A 356 -15.59 2.52 -14.30
C ILE A 356 -14.29 2.63 -15.09
N ASN A 357 -13.78 3.84 -15.24
CA ASN A 357 -12.46 4.10 -15.80
C ASN A 357 -11.68 5.07 -14.91
N ARG A 358 -10.44 4.73 -14.59
CA ARG A 358 -9.54 5.53 -13.76
C ARG A 358 -8.18 5.68 -14.41
N ALA A 359 -7.57 6.86 -14.25
CA ALA A 359 -6.21 7.10 -14.70
C ALA A 359 -5.49 8.01 -13.69
N TRP A 360 -4.33 7.53 -13.21
CA TRP A 360 -3.41 8.36 -12.42
C TRP A 360 -2.68 9.30 -13.35
N LYS A 361 -2.55 10.53 -12.93
CA LYS A 361 -1.95 11.64 -13.68
C LYS A 361 -0.91 12.35 -12.84
N ASN A 362 0.13 12.84 -13.51
CA ASN A 362 1.28 13.49 -12.89
C ASN A 362 1.93 12.64 -11.79
N PRO A 363 2.21 11.34 -12.01
CA PRO A 363 2.89 10.55 -11.01
C PRO A 363 4.21 11.23 -10.64
N VAL A 364 4.53 11.22 -9.36
CA VAL A 364 5.78 11.75 -8.82
C VAL A 364 6.72 10.59 -8.54
N GLY A 365 7.95 10.75 -8.87
CA GLY A 365 9.03 9.83 -8.55
C GLY A 365 10.34 10.60 -8.46
N ALA A 366 11.42 9.89 -8.25
CA ALA A 366 12.74 10.48 -8.26
C ALA A 366 13.59 9.83 -9.36
N ILE A 367 14.44 10.61 -9.95
CA ILE A 367 15.37 10.21 -11.00
C ILE A 367 16.77 10.65 -10.62
N ASP A 368 17.76 10.04 -11.23
CA ASP A 368 19.15 10.45 -11.15
C ASP A 368 19.59 11.03 -12.50
N ASN A 369 19.76 12.35 -12.58
CA ASN A 369 20.17 13.03 -13.81
C ASN A 369 21.61 12.72 -14.22
N ALA A 370 22.47 12.32 -13.30
CA ALA A 370 23.85 11.95 -13.58
C ALA A 370 23.97 10.51 -14.06
N ALA A 371 22.95 9.67 -13.85
CA ALA A 371 23.01 8.26 -14.22
C ALA A 371 23.10 8.06 -15.74
N THR A 372 24.07 7.27 -16.15
CA THR A 372 24.20 6.76 -17.52
C THR A 372 24.11 5.24 -17.51
N TRP A 373 23.46 4.68 -18.53
CA TRP A 373 23.13 3.28 -18.60
C TRP A 373 23.57 2.69 -19.93
N GLU A 374 24.19 1.50 -19.88
CA GLU A 374 24.53 0.73 -21.07
C GLU A 374 23.90 -0.66 -20.99
N LEU A 375 23.61 -1.26 -22.13
CA LEU A 375 23.13 -2.63 -22.19
C LEU A 375 24.31 -3.59 -22.00
N THR A 376 24.21 -4.44 -20.97
CA THR A 376 25.13 -5.54 -20.71
C THR A 376 24.40 -6.86 -20.86
N GLN A 377 25.12 -7.92 -21.22
CA GLN A 377 24.55 -9.26 -21.35
C GLN A 377 24.75 -10.05 -20.05
N VAL A 378 23.66 -10.56 -19.51
CA VAL A 378 23.67 -11.48 -18.39
C VAL A 378 23.15 -12.84 -18.84
N TYR A 379 23.90 -13.91 -18.53
CA TYR A 379 23.47 -15.28 -18.81
C TYR A 379 22.68 -15.83 -17.63
N ASN A 380 21.57 -16.48 -17.91
CA ASN A 380 20.82 -17.22 -16.91
C ASN A 380 20.84 -18.72 -17.25
N SER A 381 21.46 -19.50 -16.39
CA SER A 381 21.67 -20.95 -16.60
C SER A 381 20.38 -21.76 -16.49
N ALA A 382 19.39 -21.32 -15.71
CA ALA A 382 18.11 -22.00 -15.58
C ALA A 382 17.27 -21.92 -16.85
N LEU A 383 17.41 -20.85 -17.62
CA LEU A 383 16.72 -20.63 -18.90
C LEU A 383 17.60 -20.89 -20.13
N ASP A 384 18.89 -21.19 -19.89
CA ASP A 384 19.91 -21.36 -20.94
C ASP A 384 19.88 -20.21 -21.97
N ARG A 385 19.85 -18.96 -21.45
CA ARG A 385 19.62 -17.80 -22.28
C ARG A 385 20.37 -16.57 -21.78
N TYR A 386 20.81 -15.73 -22.74
CA TYR A 386 21.29 -14.38 -22.46
C TYR A 386 20.16 -13.35 -22.47
N PHE A 387 20.27 -12.38 -21.57
CA PHE A 387 19.39 -11.22 -21.49
C PHE A 387 20.23 -9.95 -21.50
N SER A 388 19.86 -9.00 -22.33
CA SER A 388 20.48 -7.67 -22.31
C SER A 388 19.71 -6.78 -21.34
N ILE A 389 20.36 -6.36 -20.27
CA ILE A 389 19.77 -5.48 -19.25
C ILE A 389 20.65 -4.25 -19.06
N TYR A 390 20.12 -3.22 -18.41
CA TYR A 390 20.84 -1.97 -18.22
C TYR A 390 21.79 -2.09 -17.03
N GLU A 391 23.03 -1.69 -17.24
CA GLU A 391 24.07 -1.53 -16.22
C GLU A 391 24.42 -0.07 -16.07
N LEU A 392 24.54 0.41 -14.82
CA LEU A 392 24.96 1.77 -14.51
C LEU A 392 26.43 1.98 -14.88
N THR A 393 26.73 3.05 -15.62
CA THR A 393 28.08 3.37 -16.08
C THR A 393 28.59 4.72 -15.58
N SER A 394 27.77 5.51 -14.88
CA SER A 394 28.17 6.82 -14.33
C SER A 394 29.01 6.77 -13.06
N GLY A 395 29.21 5.57 -12.47
CA GLY A 395 29.89 5.46 -11.19
C GLY A 395 29.11 6.07 -10.04
N ASP A 396 29.80 6.63 -9.04
CA ASP A 396 29.23 7.14 -7.79
C ASP A 396 28.78 8.61 -7.88
N THR A 397 28.72 9.18 -9.07
CA THR A 397 28.22 10.56 -9.26
C THR A 397 26.70 10.55 -9.40
N HIS A 398 26.00 11.25 -8.52
CA HIS A 398 24.54 11.32 -8.48
C HIS A 398 24.02 12.75 -8.50
N ASP A 399 22.88 12.96 -9.20
CA ASP A 399 22.05 14.17 -9.15
C ASP A 399 20.58 13.75 -9.04
N PHE A 400 20.17 13.46 -7.81
CA PHE A 400 18.81 13.01 -7.53
C PHE A 400 17.80 14.14 -7.60
N VAL A 401 16.76 13.96 -8.41
CA VAL A 401 15.70 14.95 -8.59
C VAL A 401 14.33 14.32 -8.44
N ILE A 402 13.53 14.84 -7.53
CA ILE A 402 12.11 14.52 -7.39
C ILE A 402 11.34 15.30 -8.46
N THR A 403 10.61 14.59 -9.32
CA THR A 403 9.91 15.19 -10.46
C THR A 403 8.62 14.44 -10.80
N ASN A 404 7.79 15.02 -11.66
CA ASN A 404 6.75 14.24 -12.33
C ASN A 404 7.38 13.38 -13.42
N LEU A 405 7.13 12.08 -13.36
CA LEU A 405 7.70 11.13 -14.30
C LEU A 405 7.02 11.25 -15.68
N ALA A 406 7.73 11.78 -16.65
CA ALA A 406 7.25 11.92 -18.02
C ALA A 406 8.23 11.28 -19.00
N GLN A 407 7.71 10.63 -20.03
CA GLN A 407 8.55 9.98 -21.04
C GLN A 407 9.48 10.98 -21.73
N GLY A 408 10.74 10.58 -21.87
CA GLY A 408 11.77 11.36 -22.57
C GLY A 408 12.37 12.49 -21.75
N GLU A 409 11.81 12.79 -20.57
CA GLU A 409 12.42 13.73 -19.64
C GLU A 409 13.32 12.95 -18.68
N ASN A 410 14.53 13.48 -18.45
CA ASN A 410 15.45 12.93 -17.44
C ASN A 410 15.74 11.42 -17.60
N GLY A 411 15.81 10.93 -18.84
CA GLY A 411 16.12 9.53 -19.12
C GLY A 411 14.99 8.52 -18.90
N VAL A 412 13.75 8.96 -18.62
CA VAL A 412 12.60 8.06 -18.50
C VAL A 412 12.27 7.43 -19.86
N PRO A 413 12.48 6.09 -20.05
CA PRO A 413 12.46 5.49 -21.39
C PRO A 413 11.04 5.27 -21.95
N VAL A 414 10.02 5.27 -21.08
CA VAL A 414 8.64 4.94 -21.43
C VAL A 414 7.65 5.87 -20.75
N PRO A 415 6.41 6.02 -21.26
CA PRO A 415 5.37 6.75 -20.56
C PRO A 415 5.07 6.12 -19.19
N VAL A 416 5.12 6.91 -18.14
CA VAL A 416 4.81 6.45 -16.78
C VAL A 416 3.34 6.70 -16.49
N TYR A 417 2.58 5.63 -16.28
CA TYR A 417 1.15 5.72 -15.99
C TYR A 417 0.61 4.47 -15.31
N ARG A 418 -0.55 4.64 -14.68
CA ARG A 418 -1.39 3.55 -14.21
C ARG A 418 -2.83 3.83 -14.60
N LYS A 419 -3.54 2.83 -15.11
CA LYS A 419 -4.93 2.88 -15.51
C LYS A 419 -5.68 1.69 -14.95
N TYR A 420 -6.96 1.91 -14.74
CA TYR A 420 -7.91 0.87 -14.36
C TYR A 420 -9.20 1.06 -15.17
N TRP A 421 -9.77 -0.04 -15.62
CA TRP A 421 -11.14 -0.06 -16.09
C TRP A 421 -11.85 -1.30 -15.58
N GLY A 422 -13.17 -1.20 -15.41
CA GLY A 422 -13.96 -2.33 -14.94
C GLY A 422 -15.44 -2.19 -15.27
N TRP A 423 -16.08 -3.32 -15.41
CA TRP A 423 -17.52 -3.48 -15.46
C TRP A 423 -17.97 -4.12 -14.16
N GLU A 424 -18.92 -3.49 -13.49
CA GLU A 424 -19.55 -3.99 -12.29
C GLU A 424 -21.02 -4.30 -12.56
N PHE A 425 -21.42 -5.52 -12.25
CA PHE A 425 -22.80 -6.01 -12.32
C PHE A 425 -23.24 -6.28 -10.88
N LEU A 426 -24.34 -5.65 -10.46
CA LEU A 426 -24.85 -5.76 -9.10
C LEU A 426 -26.31 -6.15 -9.11
N PHE A 427 -26.65 -7.26 -8.47
CA PHE A 427 -28.01 -7.69 -8.17
C PHE A 427 -28.25 -7.50 -6.67
N ASN A 428 -29.28 -6.75 -6.32
CA ASN A 428 -29.63 -6.44 -4.94
C ASN A 428 -31.10 -6.71 -4.68
N LYS A 429 -31.39 -7.71 -3.86
CA LYS A 429 -32.72 -7.98 -3.30
C LYS A 429 -32.72 -7.60 -1.82
N ARG A 430 -33.42 -6.54 -1.49
CA ARG A 430 -33.59 -6.10 -0.10
C ARG A 430 -34.38 -7.12 0.72
N PHE A 431 -34.16 -7.12 2.03
CA PHE A 431 -34.88 -8.05 2.91
C PHE A 431 -36.40 -7.85 2.81
N SER A 432 -37.07 -8.83 2.24
CA SER A 432 -38.52 -8.98 2.25
C SER A 432 -38.88 -10.44 2.01
N ASN A 433 -40.05 -10.87 2.41
CA ASN A 433 -40.46 -12.28 2.31
C ASN A 433 -39.47 -13.25 2.94
N ARG A 434 -38.81 -12.85 4.04
CA ARG A 434 -37.84 -13.63 4.84
C ARG A 434 -36.48 -13.85 4.17
N TRP A 435 -36.13 -13.18 3.09
CA TRP A 435 -34.84 -13.33 2.45
C TRP A 435 -34.29 -12.04 1.85
N GLN A 436 -32.99 -12.00 1.74
CA GLN A 436 -32.22 -10.97 1.02
C GLN A 436 -31.03 -11.62 0.31
N VAL A 437 -30.62 -11.03 -0.81
CA VAL A 437 -29.42 -11.42 -1.55
C VAL A 437 -28.76 -10.18 -2.12
N LEU A 438 -27.43 -10.12 -2.00
CA LEU A 438 -26.58 -9.19 -2.73
C LEU A 438 -25.58 -10.04 -3.54
N ALA A 439 -25.61 -9.91 -4.85
CA ALA A 439 -24.67 -10.58 -5.74
C ALA A 439 -23.97 -9.56 -6.63
N SER A 440 -22.67 -9.65 -6.75
CA SER A 440 -21.87 -8.80 -7.62
C SER A 440 -20.93 -9.63 -8.49
N TYR A 441 -20.72 -9.15 -9.71
CA TYR A 441 -19.67 -9.62 -10.59
C TYR A 441 -18.89 -8.41 -11.12
N VAL A 442 -17.57 -8.45 -10.99
CA VAL A 442 -16.67 -7.44 -11.52
C VAL A 442 -15.76 -8.09 -12.55
N TYR A 443 -15.69 -7.46 -13.71
CA TYR A 443 -14.70 -7.76 -14.74
C TYR A 443 -13.83 -6.54 -14.93
N SER A 444 -12.53 -6.64 -14.62
CA SER A 444 -11.67 -5.47 -14.56
C SER A 444 -10.23 -5.75 -14.96
N ARG A 445 -9.51 -4.68 -15.26
CA ARG A 445 -8.07 -4.70 -15.52
C ARG A 445 -7.40 -3.46 -14.95
N ALA A 446 -6.34 -3.68 -14.17
CA ALA A 446 -5.37 -2.66 -13.77
C ALA A 446 -4.08 -2.87 -14.55
N TYR A 447 -3.58 -1.84 -15.23
CA TYR A 447 -2.39 -1.95 -16.08
C TYR A 447 -1.65 -0.62 -16.19
N GLY A 448 -0.39 -0.70 -16.54
CA GLY A 448 0.48 0.46 -16.71
C GLY A 448 1.96 0.10 -16.54
N THR A 449 2.75 1.13 -16.39
CA THR A 449 4.18 1.05 -16.05
C THR A 449 4.42 1.20 -14.54
N LEU A 450 3.40 1.64 -13.79
CA LEU A 450 3.39 1.67 -12.32
C LEU A 450 2.53 0.52 -11.82
N ASP A 451 3.14 -0.40 -11.08
CA ASP A 451 2.40 -1.54 -10.53
C ASP A 451 1.48 -1.09 -9.38
N ASN A 452 1.98 -0.28 -8.47
CA ASN A 452 1.27 0.13 -7.27
C ASN A 452 1.57 1.60 -6.96
N ALA A 453 0.57 2.37 -6.52
CA ALA A 453 0.75 3.78 -6.16
C ALA A 453 1.60 4.02 -4.89
N GLY A 454 1.91 2.99 -4.14
CA GLY A 454 2.73 3.06 -2.94
C GLY A 454 3.83 2.01 -2.91
N SER A 455 4.15 1.40 -4.06
CA SER A 455 5.13 0.34 -4.11
C SER A 455 6.52 0.86 -4.45
N ASP A 456 7.46 -0.01 -4.21
CA ASP A 456 8.88 0.08 -4.45
C ASP A 456 9.28 0.33 -5.92
N ASP A 457 8.28 0.44 -6.81
CA ASP A 457 8.50 0.57 -8.23
C ASP A 457 8.73 1.99 -8.60
N ILE A 458 9.76 2.55 -8.89
CA ILE A 458 10.02 3.91 -9.38
C ILE A 458 9.93 4.99 -8.29
N GLY A 459 10.77 4.89 -7.29
CA GLY A 459 10.97 5.96 -6.31
C GLY A 459 9.87 6.10 -5.27
N TYR A 460 8.77 5.34 -5.36
CA TYR A 460 7.75 5.33 -4.32
C TYR A 460 8.09 4.42 -3.14
N GLY A 461 9.13 3.68 -3.19
CA GLY A 461 9.49 2.76 -2.16
C GLY A 461 10.89 2.20 -2.30
N ALA A 462 11.77 2.87 -3.03
CA ALA A 462 13.18 2.50 -3.13
C ALA A 462 13.85 2.49 -1.74
N SER A 463 13.18 1.82 -0.82
CA SER A 463 13.56 1.88 0.59
C SER A 463 14.65 0.92 0.93
N SER A 464 14.93 -0.08 0.11
CA SER A 464 15.61 -1.13 0.85
C SER A 464 16.81 -1.75 0.22
N SER A 465 16.97 -1.79 -1.06
CA SER A 465 18.08 -2.62 -1.53
C SER A 465 18.79 -2.17 -2.78
N THR A 466 18.15 -1.31 -3.54
CA THR A 466 18.80 -0.69 -4.69
C THR A 466 18.83 0.81 -4.43
N ASN A 467 20.00 1.33 -4.34
CA ASN A 467 20.25 2.72 -4.02
C ASN A 467 19.90 3.68 -5.18
N TRP A 468 19.33 3.14 -6.24
CA TRP A 468 19.08 3.85 -7.48
C TRP A 468 17.61 4.20 -7.59
N VAL A 469 17.35 5.47 -7.57
CA VAL A 469 16.02 6.06 -7.57
C VAL A 469 15.28 5.83 -8.87
N PHE A 470 16.02 5.59 -9.93
CA PHE A 470 15.49 5.25 -11.24
C PHE A 470 16.42 4.26 -11.94
N ASP A 471 15.96 3.03 -12.11
CA ASP A 471 16.64 2.00 -12.87
C ASP A 471 15.75 1.62 -14.08
N PRO A 472 16.21 1.78 -15.33
CA PRO A 472 15.43 1.45 -16.52
C PRO A 472 15.02 -0.03 -16.59
N ASN A 473 15.68 -0.91 -15.85
CA ASN A 473 15.32 -2.32 -15.77
C ASN A 473 13.92 -2.55 -15.16
N PHE A 474 13.40 -1.63 -14.35
CA PHE A 474 12.03 -1.70 -13.83
C PHE A 474 10.96 -1.64 -14.92
N PHE A 475 11.30 -1.08 -16.09
CA PHE A 475 10.37 -1.01 -17.21
C PHE A 475 10.47 -2.19 -18.17
N ILE A 476 11.33 -3.15 -17.90
CA ILE A 476 11.42 -4.36 -18.73
C ILE A 476 10.12 -5.16 -18.58
N SER A 477 9.42 -5.29 -19.69
CA SER A 477 8.18 -6.04 -19.85
C SER A 477 8.36 -7.23 -20.80
N GLY A 478 9.56 -7.81 -20.83
CA GLY A 478 9.91 -8.94 -21.66
C GLY A 478 11.14 -8.71 -22.53
N PHE A 479 11.42 -9.71 -23.37
CA PHE A 479 12.60 -9.70 -24.25
C PHE A 479 12.26 -10.20 -25.65
N ASN A 480 12.89 -9.60 -26.64
CA ASN A 480 12.91 -10.11 -28.00
C ASN A 480 13.68 -11.44 -28.09
N ALA A 481 13.58 -12.12 -29.24
CA ALA A 481 14.27 -13.39 -29.47
C ALA A 481 15.81 -13.27 -29.39
N ASP A 482 16.35 -12.10 -29.70
CA ASP A 482 17.78 -11.79 -29.62
C ASP A 482 18.26 -11.40 -28.22
N GLY A 483 17.36 -11.41 -27.23
CA GLY A 483 17.66 -11.05 -25.84
C GLY A 483 17.63 -9.55 -25.56
N THR A 484 17.24 -8.69 -26.50
CA THR A 484 17.07 -7.25 -26.23
C THR A 484 15.81 -6.98 -25.43
N PRO A 485 15.82 -6.02 -24.45
CA PRO A 485 14.68 -5.77 -23.60
C PRO A 485 13.53 -5.09 -24.35
N ILE A 486 12.31 -5.49 -24.03
CA ILE A 486 11.08 -4.79 -24.41
C ILE A 486 10.70 -3.94 -23.21
N LEU A 487 10.68 -2.62 -23.38
CA LEU A 487 10.26 -1.70 -22.35
C LEU A 487 8.80 -1.33 -22.53
N GLY A 488 8.02 -1.33 -21.46
CA GLY A 488 6.62 -0.95 -21.57
C GLY A 488 5.74 -1.31 -20.38
N PRO A 489 4.42 -1.12 -20.59
CA PRO A 489 3.43 -1.44 -19.57
C PRO A 489 3.17 -2.95 -19.45
N GLY A 490 2.59 -3.33 -18.32
CA GLY A 490 2.07 -4.65 -18.08
C GLY A 490 0.83 -4.63 -17.17
N ASN A 491 0.33 -5.78 -16.77
CA ASN A 491 -0.72 -5.85 -15.77
C ASN A 491 -0.13 -5.59 -14.38
N CYS A 492 -0.85 -4.81 -13.58
CA CYS A 492 -0.46 -4.61 -12.18
C CYS A 492 -0.54 -5.92 -11.39
N THR A 493 0.25 -6.07 -10.35
CA THR A 493 0.29 -7.27 -9.50
C THR A 493 -1.08 -7.56 -8.91
N TYR A 494 -1.70 -6.60 -8.23
CA TYR A 494 -3.08 -6.75 -7.77
C TYR A 494 -4.05 -6.43 -8.92
N ASN A 495 -4.43 -7.47 -9.66
CA ASN A 495 -5.29 -7.36 -10.83
C ASN A 495 -6.25 -8.56 -10.98
N PRO A 496 -7.16 -8.79 -10.01
CA PRO A 496 -8.16 -9.83 -10.18
C PRO A 496 -9.11 -9.49 -11.35
N THR A 497 -8.96 -10.21 -12.46
CA THR A 497 -9.73 -9.94 -13.68
C THR A 497 -11.21 -10.25 -13.49
N HIS A 498 -11.52 -11.29 -12.74
CA HIS A 498 -12.88 -11.73 -12.44
C HIS A 498 -13.10 -11.81 -10.94
N MET A 499 -14.17 -11.20 -10.45
CA MET A 499 -14.53 -11.24 -9.04
C MET A 499 -16.04 -11.44 -8.90
N ILE A 500 -16.45 -12.59 -8.40
CA ILE A 500 -17.84 -12.92 -8.07
C ILE A 500 -17.98 -12.94 -6.56
N LYS A 501 -18.99 -12.24 -6.04
CA LYS A 501 -19.37 -12.29 -4.62
C LYS A 501 -20.87 -12.42 -4.51
N ILE A 502 -21.34 -13.36 -3.71
CA ILE A 502 -22.77 -13.58 -3.45
C ILE A 502 -22.95 -13.73 -1.95
N GLN A 503 -23.78 -12.89 -1.35
CA GLN A 503 -24.16 -13.04 0.04
C GLN A 503 -25.67 -13.02 0.19
N GLY A 504 -26.18 -13.82 1.10
CA GLY A 504 -27.62 -13.90 1.32
C GLY A 504 -27.98 -14.36 2.72
N THR A 505 -29.18 -13.98 3.10
CA THR A 505 -29.81 -14.39 4.34
C THR A 505 -31.20 -14.93 4.04
N TYR A 506 -31.55 -16.04 4.67
CA TYR A 506 -32.89 -16.60 4.68
C TYR A 506 -33.33 -16.88 6.11
N VAL A 507 -34.46 -16.33 6.52
CA VAL A 507 -35.07 -16.58 7.85
C VAL A 507 -36.06 -17.74 7.70
N MET A 508 -35.64 -18.91 8.15
CA MET A 508 -36.44 -20.13 8.17
C MET A 508 -37.53 -20.06 9.27
N PRO A 509 -38.51 -20.96 9.24
CA PRO A 509 -39.40 -21.17 10.38
C PRO A 509 -38.61 -21.36 11.70
N PHE A 510 -39.27 -21.04 12.82
CA PHE A 510 -38.68 -21.17 14.17
C PHE A 510 -37.50 -20.22 14.45
N ASP A 511 -37.44 -19.04 13.80
CA ASP A 511 -36.39 -18.05 14.00
C ASP A 511 -34.96 -18.63 13.79
N ILE A 512 -34.82 -19.47 12.77
CA ILE A 512 -33.53 -19.96 12.32
C ILE A 512 -33.06 -19.08 11.16
N HIS A 513 -31.93 -18.40 11.34
CA HIS A 513 -31.32 -17.56 10.31
C HIS A 513 -30.21 -18.33 9.61
N PHE A 514 -30.38 -18.56 8.32
CA PHE A 514 -29.35 -19.11 7.45
C PHE A 514 -28.69 -17.99 6.67
N ASN A 515 -27.36 -17.89 6.73
CA ASN A 515 -26.59 -16.93 5.97
C ASN A 515 -25.53 -17.67 5.18
N ALA A 516 -25.31 -17.23 3.95
CA ALA A 516 -24.28 -17.75 3.07
C ALA A 516 -23.48 -16.60 2.48
N TYR A 517 -22.18 -16.79 2.37
CA TYR A 517 -21.27 -15.92 1.63
C TYR A 517 -20.42 -16.80 0.70
N PHE A 518 -20.53 -16.53 -0.58
CA PHE A 518 -19.73 -17.17 -1.62
C PHE A 518 -18.87 -16.14 -2.31
N HIS A 519 -17.61 -16.45 -2.56
CA HIS A 519 -16.79 -15.70 -3.50
C HIS A 519 -16.02 -16.63 -4.43
N ALA A 520 -15.78 -16.14 -5.65
CA ALA A 520 -14.84 -16.69 -6.61
C ALA A 520 -14.08 -15.54 -7.24
N ILE A 521 -12.79 -15.45 -6.97
CA ILE A 521 -11.91 -14.33 -7.36
C ILE A 521 -10.74 -14.92 -8.14
N SER A 522 -10.48 -14.41 -9.36
CA SER A 522 -9.26 -14.76 -10.07
C SER A 522 -8.05 -14.29 -9.25
N GLY A 523 -7.03 -15.12 -9.20
CA GLY A 523 -5.80 -14.76 -8.49
C GLY A 523 -5.11 -13.53 -9.08
N ASP A 524 -4.22 -12.94 -8.32
CA ASP A 524 -3.40 -11.81 -8.74
C ASP A 524 -2.49 -12.15 -9.91
N SER A 525 -2.04 -11.15 -10.62
CA SER A 525 -1.10 -11.32 -11.73
C SER A 525 0.31 -11.61 -11.22
N TRP A 526 1.05 -12.41 -11.96
CA TRP A 526 2.48 -12.64 -11.70
C TRP A 526 3.27 -12.84 -12.99
N THR A 527 4.58 -12.71 -12.90
CA THR A 527 5.52 -12.87 -14.02
C THR A 527 6.72 -13.67 -13.54
N THR A 528 7.29 -14.49 -14.39
CA THR A 528 8.58 -15.12 -14.14
C THR A 528 9.66 -14.04 -14.08
N ARG A 529 10.46 -14.07 -13.01
CA ARG A 529 11.55 -13.13 -12.78
C ARG A 529 12.88 -13.84 -12.70
N VAL A 530 13.92 -13.15 -13.13
CA VAL A 530 15.31 -13.57 -13.02
C VAL A 530 16.07 -12.50 -12.27
N ARG A 531 17.06 -12.90 -11.50
CA ARG A 531 17.98 -11.99 -10.84
C ARG A 531 19.35 -12.07 -11.52
N SER A 532 19.93 -10.92 -11.84
CA SER A 532 21.25 -10.85 -12.46
C SER A 532 22.36 -11.23 -11.48
N ALA A 533 23.53 -11.55 -12.01
CA ALA A 533 24.78 -11.38 -11.29
C ALA A 533 24.92 -9.93 -10.80
N ARG A 534 25.92 -9.67 -9.97
CA ARG A 534 26.15 -8.32 -9.46
C ARG A 534 26.66 -7.41 -10.57
N LEU A 535 25.93 -6.34 -10.83
CA LEU A 535 26.28 -5.23 -11.71
C LEU A 535 26.77 -4.05 -10.86
N ALA A 536 27.16 -2.95 -11.50
CA ALA A 536 27.61 -1.75 -10.81
C ALA A 536 26.56 -1.20 -9.84
N GLN A 537 25.26 -1.18 -10.24
CA GLN A 537 24.15 -0.80 -9.36
C GLN A 537 23.71 -1.90 -8.39
N GLY A 538 24.38 -3.00 -8.31
CA GLY A 538 23.98 -4.16 -7.53
C GLY A 538 23.27 -5.23 -8.37
N ARG A 539 22.51 -6.11 -7.73
CA ARG A 539 21.78 -7.19 -8.40
C ARG A 539 20.42 -6.69 -8.84
N VAL A 540 20.08 -6.91 -10.10
CA VAL A 540 18.82 -6.49 -10.70
C VAL A 540 17.89 -7.70 -10.85
N THR A 541 16.66 -7.57 -10.37
CA THR A 541 15.60 -8.54 -10.63
C THR A 541 14.69 -7.98 -11.72
N PHE A 542 14.54 -8.69 -12.83
CA PHE A 542 13.78 -8.25 -13.98
C PHE A 542 12.81 -9.32 -14.46
N ASN A 543 11.77 -8.90 -15.18
CA ASN A 543 10.78 -9.77 -15.77
C ASN A 543 11.30 -10.38 -17.08
N VAL A 544 11.17 -11.68 -17.27
CA VAL A 544 11.58 -12.35 -18.53
C VAL A 544 10.49 -12.38 -19.58
N GLU A 545 9.28 -11.97 -19.23
CA GLU A 545 8.08 -11.95 -20.07
C GLU A 545 7.27 -10.68 -19.79
N GLU A 546 6.15 -10.50 -20.52
CA GLU A 546 5.22 -9.40 -20.26
C GLU A 546 4.79 -9.35 -18.79
N THR A 547 4.94 -8.19 -18.17
CA THR A 547 4.60 -8.00 -16.76
C THR A 547 3.16 -8.38 -16.47
N GLY A 548 2.94 -9.23 -15.48
CA GLY A 548 1.61 -9.73 -15.09
C GLY A 548 0.98 -10.67 -16.13
N LYS A 549 1.77 -11.42 -16.89
CA LYS A 549 1.30 -12.35 -17.91
C LYS A 549 0.44 -13.47 -17.37
N TYR A 550 0.77 -13.99 -16.19
CA TYR A 550 0.10 -15.10 -15.56
C TYR A 550 -0.78 -14.64 -14.39
N HIS A 551 -1.70 -15.51 -13.98
CA HIS A 551 -2.51 -15.31 -12.78
C HIS A 551 -2.40 -16.53 -11.86
N TYR A 552 -2.46 -16.29 -10.56
CA TYR A 552 -2.67 -17.36 -9.58
C TYR A 552 -4.05 -18.01 -9.80
N PRO A 553 -4.26 -19.24 -9.31
CA PRO A 553 -5.55 -19.92 -9.43
C PRO A 553 -6.71 -19.12 -8.83
N PHE A 554 -7.93 -19.42 -9.29
CA PHE A 554 -9.15 -18.85 -8.70
C PHE A 554 -9.27 -19.26 -7.23
N ASP A 555 -9.43 -18.27 -6.35
CA ASP A 555 -9.83 -18.49 -4.96
C ASP A 555 -11.35 -18.58 -4.88
N THR A 556 -11.86 -19.78 -4.54
CA THR A 556 -13.29 -20.05 -4.45
C THR A 556 -13.62 -20.56 -3.07
N GLN A 557 -14.42 -19.81 -2.32
CA GLN A 557 -14.81 -20.17 -0.96
C GLN A 557 -16.31 -19.98 -0.73
N LEU A 558 -16.86 -20.84 0.11
CA LEU A 558 -18.22 -20.73 0.63
C LEU A 558 -18.16 -20.73 2.16
N ASP A 559 -18.72 -19.68 2.76
CA ASP A 559 -18.91 -19.59 4.20
C ASP A 559 -20.40 -19.67 4.54
N LEU A 560 -20.73 -20.43 5.55
CA LEU A 560 -22.10 -20.61 6.01
C LEU A 560 -22.23 -20.24 7.49
N ARG A 561 -23.34 -19.60 7.82
CA ARG A 561 -23.76 -19.35 9.20
C ARG A 561 -25.17 -19.84 9.41
N LEU A 562 -25.36 -20.58 10.50
CA LEU A 562 -26.66 -20.91 11.05
C LEU A 562 -26.80 -20.25 12.43
N GLU A 563 -27.85 -19.48 12.62
CA GLU A 563 -28.15 -18.85 13.91
C GLU A 563 -29.56 -19.20 14.33
N LYS A 564 -29.72 -19.77 15.53
CA LYS A 564 -31.01 -19.98 16.17
C LYS A 564 -31.21 -18.93 17.26
N VAL A 565 -32.27 -18.15 17.12
CA VAL A 565 -32.67 -17.15 18.14
C VAL A 565 -33.74 -17.73 19.05
N PHE A 566 -33.51 -17.65 20.36
CA PHE A 566 -34.45 -18.02 21.40
C PHE A 566 -34.92 -16.77 22.12
N ASN A 567 -36.22 -16.57 22.21
CA ASN A 567 -36.83 -15.50 22.98
C ASN A 567 -36.97 -15.98 24.43
N LEU A 568 -36.08 -15.54 25.33
CA LEU A 568 -36.07 -15.96 26.73
C LEU A 568 -37.10 -15.21 27.59
N ALA A 569 -37.32 -13.90 27.29
CA ALA A 569 -38.32 -13.03 27.90
C ALA A 569 -38.60 -11.84 27.00
N ARG A 570 -39.57 -10.98 27.36
CA ARG A 570 -39.95 -9.82 26.51
C ARG A 570 -38.77 -8.90 26.05
N LYS A 571 -37.67 -8.89 26.81
CA LYS A 571 -36.50 -8.05 26.55
C LYS A 571 -35.21 -8.82 26.25
N TYR A 572 -35.19 -10.14 26.42
CA TYR A 572 -33.95 -10.92 26.31
C TYR A 572 -34.07 -11.95 25.20
N GLN A 573 -33.10 -11.95 24.33
CA GLN A 573 -32.96 -12.96 23.26
C GLN A 573 -31.58 -13.59 23.34
N LEU A 574 -31.51 -14.91 23.18
CA LEU A 574 -30.27 -15.67 23.08
C LEU A 574 -30.13 -16.23 21.68
N GLY A 575 -29.09 -15.82 20.98
CA GLY A 575 -28.67 -16.39 19.70
C GLY A 575 -27.57 -17.43 19.90
N ILE A 576 -27.77 -18.62 19.34
CA ILE A 576 -26.71 -19.64 19.21
C ILE A 576 -26.29 -19.65 17.77
N ILE A 577 -25.00 -19.47 17.52
CA ILE A 577 -24.42 -19.25 16.19
C ILE A 577 -23.43 -20.38 15.91
N LEU A 578 -23.56 -20.99 14.71
CA LEU A 578 -22.58 -21.89 14.13
C LEU A 578 -22.10 -21.30 12.81
N ASP A 579 -20.81 -21.00 12.71
CA ASP A 579 -20.14 -20.60 11.48
C ASP A 579 -19.27 -21.75 10.96
N VAL A 580 -19.30 -21.95 9.65
CA VAL A 580 -18.36 -22.83 8.94
C VAL A 580 -17.76 -22.04 7.80
N PHE A 581 -16.47 -21.76 7.90
CA PHE A 581 -15.69 -21.03 6.89
C PHE A 581 -15.02 -22.02 5.95
N ASN A 582 -14.91 -21.67 4.67
CA ASN A 582 -14.35 -22.50 3.62
C ASN A 582 -14.96 -23.91 3.62
N VAL A 583 -16.28 -23.98 3.43
CA VAL A 583 -17.06 -25.25 3.46
C VAL A 583 -16.51 -26.28 2.49
N PHE A 584 -16.04 -25.85 1.32
CA PHE A 584 -15.45 -26.73 0.31
C PHE A 584 -14.07 -27.24 0.69
N ASN A 585 -13.43 -26.66 1.70
CA ASN A 585 -12.05 -26.94 2.11
C ASN A 585 -11.06 -26.80 0.95
N THR A 586 -11.23 -25.75 0.15
CA THR A 586 -10.30 -25.43 -0.94
C THR A 586 -8.95 -25.04 -0.37
N SER A 587 -7.88 -25.48 -1.00
CA SER A 587 -6.49 -25.13 -0.69
C SER A 587 -5.87 -24.41 -1.90
N THR A 588 -6.43 -23.25 -2.24
CA THR A 588 -5.97 -22.47 -3.39
C THR A 588 -4.62 -21.84 -3.09
N ILE A 589 -3.68 -21.97 -4.01
CA ILE A 589 -2.39 -21.28 -3.94
C ILE A 589 -2.63 -19.79 -4.20
N THR A 590 -2.27 -18.95 -3.23
CA THR A 590 -2.42 -17.49 -3.31
C THR A 590 -1.13 -16.78 -3.68
N SER A 591 0.01 -17.43 -3.42
CA SER A 591 1.32 -16.92 -3.84
C SER A 591 2.37 -18.01 -3.86
N TRP A 592 3.34 -17.86 -4.74
CA TRP A 592 4.56 -18.67 -4.82
C TRP A 592 5.75 -17.79 -5.23
N GLY A 593 6.96 -18.34 -5.12
CA GLY A 593 8.17 -17.70 -5.63
C GLY A 593 8.10 -17.55 -7.14
N THR A 594 8.29 -16.34 -7.63
CA THR A 594 8.26 -16.06 -9.08
C THR A 594 9.65 -15.93 -9.69
N ARG A 595 10.67 -15.96 -8.86
CA ARG A 595 12.07 -15.85 -9.29
C ARG A 595 12.67 -17.23 -9.53
N ILE A 596 13.22 -17.43 -10.72
CA ILE A 596 13.88 -18.67 -11.13
C ILE A 596 15.37 -18.44 -11.36
N GLY A 597 16.17 -19.46 -11.05
CA GLY A 597 17.63 -19.45 -11.18
C GLY A 597 18.31 -18.55 -10.16
N TYR A 598 19.46 -18.99 -9.74
CA TYR A 598 20.41 -18.17 -8.98
C TYR A 598 21.70 -18.15 -9.79
N ASP A 599 22.01 -17.02 -10.42
CA ASP A 599 23.28 -16.86 -11.15
C ASP A 599 24.37 -16.36 -10.24
N TYR A 600 24.45 -16.94 -9.04
CA TYR A 600 25.29 -16.40 -8.00
C TYR A 600 26.72 -16.85 -8.12
N PHE A 601 26.96 -18.12 -8.46
CA PHE A 601 28.28 -18.69 -8.37
C PHE A 601 28.51 -19.75 -9.45
N PRO A 602 29.73 -19.82 -10.01
CA PRO A 602 30.14 -20.96 -10.82
C PRO A 602 30.07 -22.23 -9.97
N GLY A 603 29.16 -23.14 -10.30
CA GLY A 603 29.00 -24.42 -9.62
C GLY A 603 27.70 -24.61 -8.83
N GLU A 604 26.92 -23.57 -8.60
CA GLU A 604 25.56 -23.73 -8.04
C GLU A 604 24.62 -24.42 -9.01
N THR A 605 23.79 -25.31 -8.50
CA THR A 605 22.70 -25.87 -9.27
C THR A 605 21.57 -24.86 -9.31
N PRO A 606 21.20 -24.31 -10.48
CA PRO A 606 20.11 -23.34 -10.56
C PRO A 606 18.83 -23.96 -10.03
N SER A 607 18.10 -23.23 -9.19
CA SER A 607 16.72 -23.57 -8.88
C SER A 607 15.90 -23.44 -10.15
N THR A 608 15.49 -24.55 -10.74
CA THR A 608 14.63 -24.57 -11.92
C THR A 608 13.17 -24.44 -11.57
N ASP A 609 12.83 -24.48 -10.29
CA ASP A 609 11.48 -24.41 -9.78
C ASP A 609 11.29 -23.15 -8.93
N GLY A 610 10.93 -22.05 -9.60
CA GLY A 610 10.57 -20.81 -8.93
C GLY A 610 9.20 -20.86 -8.25
N HIS A 611 8.58 -22.03 -8.15
CA HIS A 611 7.23 -22.17 -7.60
C HIS A 611 7.21 -22.63 -6.14
N ASP A 612 8.19 -22.20 -5.35
CA ASP A 612 8.16 -22.40 -3.91
C ASP A 612 6.89 -21.78 -3.31
N LEU A 613 6.14 -22.59 -2.60
CA LEU A 613 4.85 -22.20 -2.05
C LEU A 613 5.01 -21.18 -0.91
N TYR A 614 4.47 -19.98 -1.09
CA TYR A 614 4.47 -18.92 -0.06
C TYR A 614 3.13 -18.77 0.63
N GLY A 615 2.03 -19.01 -0.04
CA GLY A 615 0.72 -18.83 0.54
C GLY A 615 -0.36 -19.73 -0.05
N ILE A 616 -1.24 -20.19 0.82
CA ILE A 616 -2.47 -20.92 0.47
C ILE A 616 -3.64 -20.35 1.24
N THR A 617 -4.85 -20.54 0.74
CA THR A 617 -6.07 -20.21 1.47
C THR A 617 -6.18 -21.02 2.76
N LEU A 618 -6.75 -20.41 3.79
CA LEU A 618 -6.93 -21.06 5.09
C LEU A 618 -7.87 -22.26 4.98
N PRO A 619 -7.59 -23.37 5.67
CA PRO A 619 -8.43 -24.58 5.64
C PRO A 619 -9.81 -24.31 6.24
N ARG A 620 -10.72 -25.27 6.07
CA ARG A 620 -12.05 -25.25 6.72
C ARG A 620 -11.93 -25.04 8.22
N ARG A 621 -12.72 -24.10 8.73
CA ARG A 621 -12.76 -23.75 10.16
C ARG A 621 -14.20 -23.67 10.61
N ALA A 622 -14.45 -24.04 11.86
CA ALA A 622 -15.74 -23.88 12.49
C ALA A 622 -15.62 -22.97 13.72
N ARG A 623 -16.66 -22.17 13.98
CA ARG A 623 -16.77 -21.31 15.15
C ARG A 623 -18.17 -21.43 15.74
N VAL A 624 -18.24 -21.59 17.05
CA VAL A 624 -19.50 -21.49 17.80
C VAL A 624 -19.52 -20.18 18.56
N GLY A 625 -20.65 -19.49 18.52
CA GLY A 625 -20.84 -18.20 19.18
C GLY A 625 -22.16 -18.14 19.95
N LEU A 626 -22.19 -17.32 20.99
CA LEU A 626 -23.39 -16.97 21.75
C LEU A 626 -23.59 -15.46 21.64
N ARG A 627 -24.83 -15.03 21.41
CA ARG A 627 -25.22 -13.62 21.36
C ARG A 627 -26.38 -13.37 22.27
N LEU A 628 -26.19 -12.56 23.30
CA LEU A 628 -27.26 -12.10 24.19
C LEU A 628 -27.67 -10.69 23.77
N MET A 629 -28.97 -10.49 23.58
CA MET A 629 -29.57 -9.19 23.29
C MET A 629 -30.54 -8.84 24.43
N PHE A 630 -30.50 -7.58 24.91
CA PHE A 630 -31.27 -7.10 26.05
C PHE A 630 -31.68 -5.64 25.90
#